data_ec7ee169f473e993b011e274255f9e13
#
_entry.id   ec7ee169f473e993b011e274255f9e13
#
_cell.length_a   1.000
_cell.length_b   1.000
_cell.length_c   1.000
_cell.angle_alpha   90.00
_cell.angle_beta   90.00
_cell.angle_gamma   90.00
#
_symmetry.space_group_name_H-M   'P 1'
#
loop_
_entity.id
_entity.type
_entity.pdbx_description
1 polymer ?
#
loop_
_entity_poly.entity_id
_entity_poly.type
_entity_poly.pdbx_seq_one_letter_code
_entity_poly.pdbx_strand_id
1 'polypeptide(L)'
;MSVKKKNTPLDRYRIYLRLEKGLSLRTLEAYMSDVEKFAAYIAEEGGDLLAVELEQLRDYLATLVDVGIHPRTQARLLSSLRSFYGFLKMDGYIESNPTELLKSPKLPMHLPDVLTLDEIDRVIDAIDLSQLEGQRNRAMIEVLYSCGLRVSELCNLKISDLYLDEEFIRVTGKGDKQRLVPISPRAIAELNYYFNDRDHIEIKPGYEDYVFISERRRKPLSRITVFHIVKELVGDAGIQKNVSPHTFRHSFATHLLEGGANLRIIQAMLGHESIATTEIYAHIDRTRLREEIFEHHPRNKHCKNNK
;
A
#
# COMPACT_ATOMS: atom_id res chain seq x y z
N MET A 1 10.98 -4.87 46.22
CA MET A 1 10.58 -3.49 45.90
C MET A 1 10.49 -3.33 44.39
N SER A 2 9.27 -3.32 43.88
CA SER A 2 9.05 -3.15 42.43
C SER A 2 9.24 -1.67 42.06
N VAL A 3 10.29 -1.35 41.35
CA VAL A 3 10.52 -0.01 40.80
C VAL A 3 9.42 0.23 39.76
N LYS A 4 8.40 1.04 40.11
CA LYS A 4 7.45 1.59 39.16
C LYS A 4 8.27 2.34 38.10
N LYS A 5 8.43 1.76 36.88
CA LYS A 5 8.96 2.49 35.71
C LYS A 5 8.10 3.76 35.57
N LYS A 6 8.69 4.93 35.86
CA LYS A 6 8.06 6.22 35.54
C LYS A 6 7.78 6.20 34.03
N ASN A 7 6.51 6.27 33.64
CA ASN A 7 6.15 6.42 32.23
C ASN A 7 6.79 7.70 31.72
N THR A 8 7.73 7.55 30.80
CA THR A 8 8.38 8.69 30.12
C THR A 8 7.39 9.41 29.20
N PRO A 9 7.63 10.66 28.80
CA PRO A 9 6.83 11.34 27.78
C PRO A 9 6.70 10.53 26.51
N LEU A 10 7.76 9.79 26.11
CA LEU A 10 7.73 8.88 24.94
C LEU A 10 6.79 7.68 25.15
N ASP A 11 6.77 7.09 26.35
CA ASP A 11 5.85 5.98 26.65
C ASP A 11 4.40 6.43 26.59
N ARG A 12 4.09 7.62 27.14
CA ARG A 12 2.75 8.22 27.07
C ARG A 12 2.36 8.58 25.64
N TYR A 13 3.29 9.13 24.87
CA TYR A 13 3.05 9.41 23.46
C TYR A 13 2.74 8.16 22.66
N ARG A 14 3.42 7.04 22.92
CA ARG A 14 3.12 5.73 22.31
C ARG A 14 1.69 5.28 22.62
N ILE A 15 1.24 5.44 23.87
CA ILE A 15 -0.13 5.13 24.30
C ILE A 15 -1.13 6.04 23.58
N TYR A 16 -0.88 7.34 23.52
CA TYR A 16 -1.69 8.32 22.80
C TYR A 16 -1.86 7.96 21.31
N LEU A 17 -0.76 7.66 20.62
CA LEU A 17 -0.81 7.25 19.21
C LEU A 17 -1.65 6.00 18.97
N ARG A 18 -1.60 5.05 19.93
CA ARG A 18 -2.31 3.78 19.81
C ARG A 18 -3.79 3.91 20.16
N LEU A 19 -4.12 4.53 21.28
CA LEU A 19 -5.48 4.52 21.85
C LEU A 19 -6.32 5.70 21.38
N GLU A 20 -5.75 6.91 21.31
CA GLU A 20 -6.52 8.10 20.94
C GLU A 20 -6.46 8.40 19.46
N LYS A 21 -5.30 8.26 18.81
CA LYS A 21 -5.16 8.46 17.36
C LYS A 21 -5.52 7.22 16.54
N GLY A 22 -5.66 6.04 17.15
CA GLY A 22 -6.02 4.81 16.44
C GLY A 22 -5.08 4.46 15.28
N LEU A 23 -3.80 4.82 15.36
CA LEU A 23 -2.85 4.59 14.29
C LEU A 23 -2.55 3.10 14.11
N SER A 24 -2.32 2.69 12.86
CA SER A 24 -1.83 1.35 12.58
C SER A 24 -0.48 1.10 13.27
N LEU A 25 -0.19 -0.14 13.67
CA LEU A 25 1.08 -0.51 14.30
C LEU A 25 2.29 0.00 13.50
N ARG A 26 2.25 -0.14 12.17
CA ARG A 26 3.33 0.33 11.28
C ARG A 26 3.51 1.84 11.32
N THR A 27 2.42 2.61 11.37
CA THR A 27 2.48 4.08 11.46
C THR A 27 3.01 4.49 12.84
N LEU A 28 2.55 3.82 13.90
CA LEU A 28 3.02 4.03 15.26
C LEU A 28 4.53 3.78 15.36
N GLU A 29 5.01 2.63 14.86
CA GLU A 29 6.45 2.29 14.85
C GLU A 29 7.27 3.33 14.09
N ALA A 30 6.79 3.78 12.93
CA ALA A 30 7.46 4.81 12.15
C ALA A 30 7.54 6.15 12.91
N TYR A 31 6.45 6.58 13.54
CA TYR A 31 6.42 7.82 14.32
C TYR A 31 7.31 7.72 15.55
N MET A 32 7.25 6.61 16.29
CA MET A 32 8.12 6.39 17.44
C MET A 32 9.59 6.39 17.05
N SER A 33 9.95 5.66 16.00
CA SER A 33 11.34 5.62 15.50
C SER A 33 11.85 7.01 15.08
N ASP A 34 11.01 7.84 14.47
CA ASP A 34 11.39 9.20 14.10
C ASP A 34 11.65 10.08 15.32
N VAL A 35 10.76 10.01 16.33
CA VAL A 35 10.89 10.80 17.57
C VAL A 35 12.06 10.30 18.42
N GLU A 36 12.28 8.98 18.50
CA GLU A 36 13.42 8.39 19.23
C GLU A 36 14.77 8.80 18.63
N LYS A 37 14.89 8.87 17.30
CA LYS A 37 16.08 9.37 16.61
C LYS A 37 16.34 10.83 16.92
N PHE A 38 15.30 11.66 16.90
CA PHE A 38 15.42 13.06 17.26
C PHE A 38 15.79 13.23 18.74
N ALA A 39 15.19 12.45 19.63
CA ALA A 39 15.53 12.49 21.07
C ALA A 39 16.99 12.11 21.32
N ALA A 40 17.52 11.11 20.58
CA ALA A 40 18.93 10.76 20.63
C ALA A 40 19.84 11.90 20.18
N TYR A 41 19.51 12.55 19.04
CA TYR A 41 20.24 13.72 18.55
C TYR A 41 20.29 14.85 19.58
N ILE A 42 19.15 15.21 20.19
CA ILE A 42 19.10 16.25 21.22
C ILE A 42 19.92 15.87 22.48
N ALA A 43 19.90 14.60 22.87
CA ALA A 43 20.70 14.11 23.99
C ALA A 43 22.20 14.15 23.70
N GLU A 44 22.64 13.85 22.46
CA GLU A 44 24.04 13.99 22.03
C GLU A 44 24.53 15.45 22.07
N GLU A 45 23.66 16.42 21.77
CA GLU A 45 23.92 17.85 21.89
C GLU A 45 23.81 18.36 23.35
N GLY A 46 23.55 17.49 24.33
CA GLY A 46 23.39 17.85 25.73
C GLY A 46 22.09 18.60 26.06
N GLY A 47 21.11 18.58 25.14
CA GLY A 47 19.82 19.24 25.28
C GLY A 47 18.76 18.43 26.01
N ASP A 48 17.66 19.08 26.33
CA ASP A 48 16.45 18.45 26.90
C ASP A 48 15.33 18.41 25.84
N LEU A 49 14.77 17.23 25.61
CA LEU A 49 13.68 17.02 24.67
C LEU A 49 12.42 17.85 24.96
N LEU A 50 12.21 18.26 26.21
CA LEU A 50 11.11 19.12 26.65
C LEU A 50 11.41 20.62 26.51
N ALA A 51 12.67 20.99 26.33
CA ALA A 51 13.12 22.39 26.22
C ALA A 51 13.67 22.71 24.83
N VAL A 52 13.29 21.94 23.81
CA VAL A 52 13.76 22.12 22.44
C VAL A 52 13.22 23.41 21.83
N GLU A 53 14.11 24.19 21.25
CA GLU A 53 13.81 25.42 20.51
C GLU A 53 13.71 25.17 18.99
N LEU A 54 13.13 26.15 18.30
CA LEU A 54 12.97 26.11 16.83
C LEU A 54 14.31 25.93 16.09
N GLU A 55 15.39 26.55 16.60
CA GLU A 55 16.72 26.48 15.99
C GLU A 55 17.26 25.05 15.97
N GLN A 56 17.20 24.35 17.09
CA GLN A 56 17.64 22.94 17.20
C GLN A 56 16.86 22.00 16.27
N LEU A 57 15.57 22.26 16.05
CA LEU A 57 14.77 21.53 15.06
C LEU A 57 15.23 21.81 13.63
N ARG A 58 15.61 23.06 13.32
CA ARG A 58 16.14 23.43 12.01
C ARG A 58 17.50 22.79 11.76
N ASP A 59 18.38 22.78 12.74
CA ASP A 59 19.71 22.17 12.65
C ASP A 59 19.59 20.66 12.42
N TYR A 60 18.71 19.99 13.16
CA TYR A 60 18.44 18.60 12.93
C TYR A 60 17.93 18.32 11.52
N LEU A 61 16.97 19.12 11.02
CA LEU A 61 16.46 18.97 9.66
C LEU A 61 17.53 19.27 8.61
N ALA A 62 18.41 20.25 8.85
CA ALA A 62 19.56 20.54 7.98
C ALA A 62 20.54 19.36 7.92
N THR A 63 20.89 18.78 9.06
CA THR A 63 21.74 17.58 9.13
C THR A 63 21.15 16.42 8.30
N LEU A 64 19.83 16.23 8.30
CA LEU A 64 19.17 15.21 7.48
C LEU A 64 19.29 15.49 5.98
N VAL A 65 19.30 16.76 5.57
CA VAL A 65 19.54 17.17 4.18
C VAL A 65 20.98 16.85 3.78
N ASP A 66 21.95 17.21 4.64
CA ASP A 66 23.38 17.03 4.38
C ASP A 66 23.75 15.53 4.26
N VAL A 67 23.12 14.67 5.05
CA VAL A 67 23.27 13.21 4.96
C VAL A 67 22.50 12.60 3.76
N GLY A 68 21.78 13.41 2.98
CA GLY A 68 21.08 12.96 1.77
C GLY A 68 19.76 12.21 2.04
N ILE A 69 19.13 12.44 3.17
CA ILE A 69 17.83 11.83 3.46
C ILE A 69 16.76 12.35 2.48
N HIS A 70 16.05 11.42 1.85
CA HIS A 70 15.06 11.75 0.82
C HIS A 70 13.96 12.69 1.33
N PRO A 71 13.52 13.72 0.57
CA PRO A 71 12.55 14.74 1.01
C PRO A 71 11.23 14.20 1.55
N ARG A 72 10.73 13.07 1.01
CA ARG A 72 9.51 12.41 1.55
C ARG A 72 9.73 11.86 2.96
N THR A 73 10.93 11.37 3.27
CA THR A 73 11.28 10.89 4.60
C THR A 73 11.37 12.06 5.57
N GLN A 74 11.96 13.17 5.15
CA GLN A 74 12.03 14.41 5.95
C GLN A 74 10.62 14.96 6.24
N ALA A 75 9.73 14.98 5.25
CA ALA A 75 8.34 15.41 5.44
C ALA A 75 7.58 14.52 6.42
N ARG A 76 7.78 13.18 6.37
CA ARG A 76 7.20 12.24 7.32
C ARG A 76 7.74 12.49 8.73
N LEU A 77 9.04 12.63 8.88
CA LEU A 77 9.71 12.91 10.15
C LEU A 77 9.19 14.21 10.76
N LEU A 78 9.08 15.29 9.97
CA LEU A 78 8.48 16.52 10.44
C LEU A 78 7.03 16.34 10.91
N SER A 79 6.25 15.50 10.23
CA SER A 79 4.89 15.15 10.67
C SER A 79 4.89 14.39 12.00
N SER A 80 5.87 13.48 12.20
CA SER A 80 6.05 12.76 13.46
C SER A 80 6.41 13.70 14.61
N LEU A 81 7.33 14.64 14.39
CA LEU A 81 7.72 15.65 15.38
C LEU A 81 6.58 16.61 15.71
N ARG A 82 5.81 17.07 14.72
CA ARG A 82 4.62 17.90 14.95
C ARG A 82 3.57 17.17 15.80
N SER A 83 3.37 15.89 15.53
CA SER A 83 2.47 15.07 16.32
C SER A 83 2.94 14.91 17.76
N PHE A 84 4.25 14.71 17.96
CA PHE A 84 4.85 14.56 19.29
C PHE A 84 4.79 15.85 20.10
N TYR A 85 5.24 16.96 19.55
CA TYR A 85 5.21 18.27 20.24
C TYR A 85 3.79 18.79 20.46
N GLY A 86 2.87 18.47 19.54
CA GLY A 86 1.44 18.70 19.73
C GLY A 86 0.86 17.92 20.90
N PHE A 87 1.26 16.66 21.07
CA PHE A 87 0.92 15.84 22.23
C PHE A 87 1.53 16.42 23.53
N LEU A 88 2.81 16.79 23.53
CA LEU A 88 3.46 17.36 24.70
C LEU A 88 2.78 18.65 25.18
N LYS A 89 2.38 19.53 24.25
CA LYS A 89 1.61 20.74 24.57
C LYS A 89 0.22 20.42 25.12
N MET A 90 -0.47 19.48 24.52
CA MET A 90 -1.82 19.05 24.93
C MET A 90 -1.81 18.42 26.34
N ASP A 91 -0.80 17.60 26.65
CA ASP A 91 -0.65 16.89 27.94
C ASP A 91 0.08 17.76 29.01
N GLY A 92 0.38 19.03 28.70
CA GLY A 92 0.93 20.02 29.64
C GLY A 92 2.41 19.84 29.98
N TYR A 93 3.18 19.12 29.15
CA TYR A 93 4.65 19.00 29.34
C TYR A 93 5.40 20.24 28.90
N ILE A 94 4.86 20.98 27.93
CA ILE A 94 5.43 22.22 27.36
C ILE A 94 4.34 23.27 27.17
N GLU A 95 4.71 24.54 27.27
CA GLU A 95 3.78 25.67 27.09
C GLU A 95 3.59 26.03 25.60
N SER A 96 4.66 25.98 24.82
CA SER A 96 4.68 26.31 23.39
C SER A 96 5.16 25.15 22.54
N ASN A 97 4.61 25.02 21.34
CA ASN A 97 5.01 23.96 20.41
C ASN A 97 6.10 24.50 19.45
N PRO A 98 7.36 24.04 19.56
CA PRO A 98 8.46 24.57 18.75
C PRO A 98 8.33 24.23 17.27
N THR A 99 7.44 23.30 16.88
CA THR A 99 7.26 22.89 15.48
C THR A 99 6.26 23.75 14.71
N GLU A 100 5.54 24.69 15.36
CA GLU A 100 4.49 25.51 14.71
C GLU A 100 5.02 26.34 13.55
N LEU A 101 6.23 26.89 13.67
CA LEU A 101 6.85 27.73 12.65
C LEU A 101 7.68 26.94 11.60
N LEU A 102 7.80 25.63 11.74
CA LEU A 102 8.52 24.82 10.76
C LEU A 102 7.72 24.70 9.46
N LYS A 103 8.38 25.02 8.34
CA LYS A 103 7.81 24.80 7.01
C LYS A 103 8.11 23.37 6.55
N SER A 104 7.12 22.72 5.96
CA SER A 104 7.34 21.42 5.32
C SER A 104 8.24 21.57 4.10
N PRO A 105 9.18 20.64 3.86
CA PRO A 105 9.97 20.64 2.65
C PRO A 105 9.06 20.62 1.42
N LYS A 106 9.40 21.40 0.40
CA LYS A 106 8.70 21.35 -0.89
C LYS A 106 9.01 19.98 -1.51
N LEU A 107 8.01 19.12 -1.58
CA LEU A 107 8.14 17.87 -2.30
C LEU A 107 8.05 18.17 -3.81
N PRO A 108 8.98 17.71 -4.63
CA PRO A 108 8.80 17.79 -6.07
C PRO A 108 7.53 17.02 -6.44
N MET A 109 6.64 17.66 -7.19
CA MET A 109 5.43 17.02 -7.70
C MET A 109 5.85 16.09 -8.84
N HIS A 110 6.16 14.85 -8.49
CA HIS A 110 6.38 13.81 -9.47
C HIS A 110 5.01 13.25 -9.86
N LEU A 111 4.58 13.47 -11.10
CA LEU A 111 3.43 12.78 -11.64
C LEU A 111 3.74 11.27 -11.59
N PRO A 112 2.88 10.47 -10.98
CA PRO A 112 3.14 9.03 -10.90
C PRO A 112 3.15 8.43 -12.31
N ASP A 113 4.10 7.51 -12.53
CA ASP A 113 4.17 6.77 -13.78
C ASP A 113 2.89 5.95 -13.99
N VAL A 114 2.34 6.01 -15.21
CA VAL A 114 1.23 5.20 -15.67
C VAL A 114 1.76 4.28 -16.77
N LEU A 115 1.45 2.99 -16.68
CA LEU A 115 1.71 2.04 -17.76
C LEU A 115 0.62 2.14 -18.80
N THR A 116 0.98 2.14 -20.05
CA THR A 116 0.03 1.96 -21.16
C THR A 116 -0.43 0.50 -21.21
N LEU A 117 -1.49 0.22 -21.99
CA LEU A 117 -1.97 -1.15 -22.22
C LEU A 117 -0.90 -2.03 -22.84
N ASP A 118 -0.21 -1.49 -23.86
CA ASP A 118 0.91 -2.17 -24.54
C ASP A 118 2.05 -2.50 -23.55
N GLU A 119 2.41 -1.58 -22.67
CA GLU A 119 3.42 -1.83 -21.65
C GLU A 119 2.99 -2.91 -20.65
N ILE A 120 1.72 -2.96 -20.28
CA ILE A 120 1.18 -4.01 -19.40
C ILE A 120 1.22 -5.36 -20.12
N ASP A 121 0.82 -5.42 -21.38
CA ASP A 121 0.87 -6.64 -22.19
C ASP A 121 2.31 -7.12 -22.34
N ARG A 122 3.25 -6.23 -22.64
CA ARG A 122 4.69 -6.56 -22.71
C ARG A 122 5.23 -7.13 -21.40
N VAL A 123 4.83 -6.61 -20.23
CA VAL A 123 5.23 -7.18 -18.94
C VAL A 123 4.69 -8.59 -18.77
N ILE A 124 3.47 -8.86 -19.21
CA ILE A 124 2.84 -10.18 -19.12
C ILE A 124 3.48 -11.15 -20.10
N ASP A 125 3.78 -10.70 -21.33
CA ASP A 125 4.36 -11.51 -22.38
C ASP A 125 5.85 -11.81 -22.12
N ALA A 126 6.55 -11.00 -21.35
CA ALA A 126 7.91 -11.25 -20.89
C ALA A 126 8.01 -12.40 -19.87
N ILE A 127 6.89 -12.87 -19.32
CA ILE A 127 6.89 -13.94 -18.32
C ILE A 127 7.15 -15.29 -18.99
N ASP A 128 8.27 -15.92 -18.62
CA ASP A 128 8.61 -17.26 -19.09
C ASP A 128 7.74 -18.32 -18.38
N LEU A 129 6.76 -18.86 -19.10
CA LEU A 129 5.85 -19.89 -18.59
C LEU A 129 6.49 -21.27 -18.43
N SER A 130 7.72 -21.48 -18.91
CA SER A 130 8.47 -22.71 -18.66
C SER A 130 9.07 -22.79 -17.27
N GLN A 131 9.14 -21.65 -16.58
CA GLN A 131 9.59 -21.57 -15.20
C GLN A 131 8.45 -21.96 -14.23
N LEU A 132 8.83 -22.61 -13.13
CA LEU A 132 7.86 -23.05 -12.11
C LEU A 132 6.95 -21.94 -11.61
N GLU A 133 7.51 -20.73 -11.45
CA GLU A 133 6.78 -19.56 -10.98
C GLU A 133 6.07 -18.77 -12.09
N GLY A 134 6.25 -19.14 -13.35
CA GLY A 134 5.78 -18.37 -14.51
C GLY A 134 4.27 -18.15 -14.46
N GLN A 135 3.48 -19.22 -14.36
CA GLN A 135 2.03 -19.13 -14.35
C GLN A 135 1.50 -18.36 -13.13
N ARG A 136 2.12 -18.56 -11.95
CA ARG A 136 1.83 -17.77 -10.75
C ARG A 136 2.06 -16.27 -10.99
N ASN A 137 3.20 -15.92 -11.57
CA ASN A 137 3.57 -14.53 -11.80
C ASN A 137 2.61 -13.88 -12.80
N ARG A 138 2.20 -14.61 -13.84
CA ARG A 138 1.23 -14.16 -14.83
C ARG A 138 -0.15 -13.89 -14.20
N ALA A 139 -0.69 -14.84 -13.46
CA ALA A 139 -1.93 -14.67 -12.72
C ALA A 139 -1.86 -13.50 -11.72
N MET A 140 -0.72 -13.35 -11.03
CA MET A 140 -0.48 -12.27 -10.08
C MET A 140 -0.53 -10.89 -10.73
N ILE A 141 0.12 -10.69 -11.88
CA ILE A 141 0.12 -9.41 -12.59
C ILE A 141 -1.27 -9.10 -13.16
N GLU A 142 -1.96 -10.09 -13.74
CA GLU A 142 -3.32 -9.90 -14.23
C GLU A 142 -4.29 -9.51 -13.10
N VAL A 143 -4.22 -10.15 -11.95
CA VAL A 143 -5.07 -9.79 -10.78
C VAL A 143 -4.72 -8.41 -10.24
N LEU A 144 -3.43 -8.06 -10.13
CA LEU A 144 -2.99 -6.71 -9.71
C LEU A 144 -3.59 -5.62 -10.59
N TYR A 145 -3.53 -5.82 -11.91
CA TYR A 145 -4.02 -4.84 -12.87
C TYR A 145 -5.54 -4.87 -12.99
N SER A 146 -6.15 -6.05 -13.12
CA SER A 146 -7.60 -6.21 -13.33
C SER A 146 -8.44 -5.72 -12.16
N CYS A 147 -7.94 -5.87 -10.93
CA CYS A 147 -8.67 -5.52 -9.70
C CYS A 147 -8.10 -4.26 -9.00
N GLY A 148 -7.01 -3.71 -9.48
CA GLY A 148 -6.37 -2.54 -8.88
C GLY A 148 -5.97 -2.74 -7.40
N LEU A 149 -5.53 -3.94 -7.01
CA LEU A 149 -5.24 -4.30 -5.63
C LEU A 149 -4.01 -3.56 -5.07
N ARG A 150 -4.01 -3.31 -3.76
CA ARG A 150 -2.77 -3.01 -3.04
C ARG A 150 -1.93 -4.29 -2.95
N VAL A 151 -0.60 -4.16 -2.97
CA VAL A 151 0.29 -5.33 -2.84
C VAL A 151 0.02 -6.15 -1.58
N SER A 152 -0.37 -5.51 -0.47
CA SER A 152 -0.75 -6.22 0.76
C SER A 152 -2.07 -6.98 0.63
N GLU A 153 -3.02 -6.46 -0.13
CA GLU A 153 -4.30 -7.10 -0.42
C GLU A 153 -4.08 -8.34 -1.29
N LEU A 154 -3.24 -8.22 -2.33
CA LEU A 154 -2.85 -9.36 -3.17
C LEU A 154 -2.16 -10.47 -2.36
N CYS A 155 -1.17 -10.14 -1.52
CA CYS A 155 -0.46 -11.13 -0.71
C CYS A 155 -1.35 -11.85 0.31
N ASN A 156 -2.43 -11.20 0.74
CA ASN A 156 -3.38 -11.74 1.73
C ASN A 156 -4.67 -12.28 1.10
N LEU A 157 -4.76 -12.28 -0.23
CA LEU A 157 -5.93 -12.81 -0.94
C LEU A 157 -6.06 -14.31 -0.69
N LYS A 158 -7.26 -14.75 -0.33
CA LYS A 158 -7.57 -16.12 0.00
C LYS A 158 -8.43 -16.78 -1.08
N ILE A 159 -8.34 -18.08 -1.20
CA ILE A 159 -9.20 -18.86 -2.11
C ILE A 159 -10.68 -18.71 -1.68
N SER A 160 -10.95 -18.73 -0.38
CA SER A 160 -12.28 -18.48 0.18
C SER A 160 -12.85 -17.08 -0.08
N ASP A 161 -12.04 -16.15 -0.59
CA ASP A 161 -12.44 -14.80 -0.99
C ASP A 161 -12.72 -14.68 -2.51
N LEU A 162 -12.58 -15.76 -3.26
CA LEU A 162 -12.78 -15.76 -4.71
C LEU A 162 -14.19 -16.26 -5.04
N TYR A 163 -14.96 -15.44 -5.73
CA TYR A 163 -16.28 -15.72 -6.27
C TYR A 163 -16.20 -15.65 -7.80
N LEU A 164 -15.44 -16.60 -8.39
CA LEU A 164 -15.03 -16.52 -9.81
C LEU A 164 -16.19 -16.72 -10.76
N ASP A 165 -17.18 -17.53 -10.41
CA ASP A 165 -18.41 -17.72 -11.20
C ASP A 165 -19.26 -16.44 -11.24
N GLU A 166 -19.18 -15.64 -10.20
CA GLU A 166 -19.86 -14.34 -10.10
C GLU A 166 -19.00 -13.17 -10.62
N GLU A 167 -17.73 -13.45 -10.99
CA GLU A 167 -16.72 -12.49 -11.45
C GLU A 167 -16.37 -11.41 -10.39
N PHE A 168 -16.32 -11.80 -9.11
CA PHE A 168 -15.93 -10.95 -7.99
C PHE A 168 -14.88 -11.60 -7.10
N ILE A 169 -14.10 -10.73 -6.45
CA ILE A 169 -13.26 -11.10 -5.32
C ILE A 169 -13.59 -10.23 -4.11
N ARG A 170 -13.50 -10.79 -2.92
CA ARG A 170 -13.61 -10.07 -1.65
C ARG A 170 -12.22 -9.67 -1.19
N VAL A 171 -12.03 -8.38 -0.95
CA VAL A 171 -10.74 -7.81 -0.56
C VAL A 171 -10.84 -7.20 0.83
N THR A 172 -9.98 -7.65 1.74
CA THR A 172 -9.87 -7.08 3.08
C THR A 172 -8.80 -5.98 3.09
N GLY A 173 -9.20 -4.75 3.36
CA GLY A 173 -8.34 -3.57 3.41
C GLY A 173 -7.90 -3.20 4.83
N LYS A 174 -7.45 -1.96 5.01
CA LYS A 174 -7.04 -1.41 6.31
C LYS A 174 -8.21 -1.40 7.30
N GLY A 175 -7.97 -1.85 8.53
CA GLY A 175 -9.01 -1.90 9.59
C GLY A 175 -10.04 -2.99 9.36
N ASP A 176 -9.67 -4.09 8.70
CA ASP A 176 -10.52 -5.24 8.37
C ASP A 176 -11.79 -4.90 7.58
N LYS A 177 -11.81 -3.73 6.94
CA LYS A 177 -12.92 -3.36 6.05
C LYS A 177 -12.87 -4.19 4.78
N GLN A 178 -13.96 -4.88 4.49
CA GLN A 178 -14.11 -5.71 3.32
C GLN A 178 -14.83 -4.96 2.20
N ARG A 179 -14.44 -5.24 0.96
CA ARG A 179 -15.12 -4.76 -0.24
C ARG A 179 -15.11 -5.83 -1.33
N LEU A 180 -16.12 -5.81 -2.18
CA LEU A 180 -16.15 -6.63 -3.39
C LEU A 180 -15.52 -5.82 -4.53
N VAL A 181 -14.66 -6.48 -5.29
CA VAL A 181 -14.00 -5.91 -6.46
C VAL A 181 -14.28 -6.86 -7.64
N PRO A 182 -14.81 -6.36 -8.76
CA PRO A 182 -14.95 -7.18 -9.96
C PRO A 182 -13.59 -7.64 -10.48
N ILE A 183 -13.56 -8.85 -11.04
CA ILE A 183 -12.38 -9.45 -11.66
C ILE A 183 -12.65 -9.76 -13.13
N SER A 184 -11.68 -9.49 -14.01
CA SER A 184 -11.86 -9.73 -15.44
C SER A 184 -11.82 -11.22 -15.79
N PRO A 185 -12.52 -11.66 -16.86
CA PRO A 185 -12.46 -13.03 -17.34
C PRO A 185 -11.02 -13.48 -17.64
N ARG A 186 -10.15 -12.58 -18.13
CA ARG A 186 -8.74 -12.87 -18.38
C ARG A 186 -8.00 -13.21 -17.09
N ALA A 187 -8.18 -12.42 -16.02
CA ALA A 187 -7.56 -12.71 -14.73
C ALA A 187 -8.09 -14.01 -14.11
N ILE A 188 -9.38 -14.33 -14.32
CA ILE A 188 -9.99 -15.61 -13.91
C ILE A 188 -9.32 -16.78 -14.64
N ALA A 189 -9.15 -16.68 -15.96
CA ALA A 189 -8.50 -17.72 -16.74
C ALA A 189 -7.06 -17.98 -16.27
N GLU A 190 -6.28 -16.92 -16.02
CA GLU A 190 -4.89 -17.04 -15.55
C GLU A 190 -4.83 -17.61 -14.11
N LEU A 191 -5.79 -17.28 -13.24
CA LEU A 191 -5.92 -17.92 -11.92
C LEU A 191 -6.20 -19.41 -12.03
N ASN A 192 -7.09 -19.82 -12.92
CA ASN A 192 -7.43 -21.24 -13.12
C ASN A 192 -6.21 -22.03 -13.64
N TYR A 193 -5.43 -21.47 -14.56
CA TYR A 193 -4.17 -22.09 -14.99
C TYR A 193 -3.20 -22.22 -13.82
N TYR A 194 -3.03 -21.17 -13.03
CA TYR A 194 -2.16 -21.19 -11.87
C TYR A 194 -2.63 -22.19 -10.79
N PHE A 195 -3.91 -22.37 -10.59
CA PHE A 195 -4.42 -23.35 -9.61
C PHE A 195 -4.02 -24.77 -9.95
N ASN A 196 -3.96 -25.13 -11.23
CA ASN A 196 -3.44 -26.44 -11.64
C ASN A 196 -1.98 -26.64 -11.17
N ASP A 197 -1.12 -25.62 -11.29
CA ASP A 197 0.26 -25.71 -10.81
C ASP A 197 0.31 -25.68 -9.28
N ARG A 198 -0.50 -24.83 -8.67
CA ARG A 198 -0.56 -24.64 -7.22
C ARG A 198 -0.95 -25.92 -6.46
N ASP A 199 -1.80 -26.74 -7.02
CA ASP A 199 -2.25 -28.01 -6.42
C ASP A 199 -1.10 -29.01 -6.25
N HIS A 200 0.00 -28.84 -6.97
CA HIS A 200 1.22 -29.65 -6.85
C HIS A 200 2.21 -29.07 -5.81
N ILE A 201 1.94 -27.90 -5.21
CA ILE A 201 2.81 -27.29 -4.21
C ILE A 201 2.46 -27.84 -2.83
N GLU A 202 3.44 -28.43 -2.14
CA GLU A 202 3.30 -28.80 -0.73
C GLU A 202 3.29 -27.54 0.15
N ILE A 203 2.10 -27.04 0.49
CA ILE A 203 1.92 -25.80 1.25
C ILE A 203 2.09 -26.10 2.75
N LYS A 204 2.75 -25.19 3.48
CA LYS A 204 2.90 -25.30 4.93
C LYS A 204 1.53 -25.18 5.63
N PRO A 205 1.30 -25.94 6.73
CA PRO A 205 0.05 -25.88 7.48
C PRO A 205 -0.34 -24.45 7.89
N GLY A 206 -1.61 -24.10 7.66
CA GLY A 206 -2.19 -22.78 7.96
C GLY A 206 -2.09 -21.76 6.84
N TYR A 207 -1.50 -22.12 5.68
CA TYR A 207 -1.40 -21.24 4.52
C TYR A 207 -2.16 -21.77 3.28
N GLU A 208 -2.91 -22.84 3.42
CA GLU A 208 -3.61 -23.52 2.31
C GLU A 208 -4.63 -22.63 1.61
N ASP A 209 -5.25 -21.72 2.37
CA ASP A 209 -6.29 -20.81 1.87
C ASP A 209 -5.72 -19.59 1.11
N TYR A 210 -4.39 -19.34 1.13
CA TYR A 210 -3.83 -18.20 0.41
C TYR A 210 -3.69 -18.50 -1.09
N VAL A 211 -4.06 -17.53 -1.94
CA VAL A 211 -3.99 -17.68 -3.40
C VAL A 211 -2.55 -17.80 -3.87
N PHE A 212 -1.71 -16.80 -3.60
CA PHE A 212 -0.36 -16.72 -4.17
C PHE A 212 0.70 -17.26 -3.22
N ILE A 213 1.23 -18.43 -3.54
CA ILE A 213 2.22 -19.17 -2.73
C ILE A 213 3.61 -19.04 -3.34
N SER A 214 4.61 -18.90 -2.48
CA SER A 214 6.01 -19.06 -2.84
C SER A 214 6.39 -20.53 -2.81
N GLU A 215 6.72 -21.13 -3.94
CA GLU A 215 7.14 -22.53 -4.03
C GLU A 215 8.32 -22.83 -3.12
N ARG A 216 9.37 -21.98 -3.16
CA ARG A 216 10.56 -22.14 -2.33
C ARG A 216 10.26 -22.09 -0.83
N ARG A 217 9.35 -21.19 -0.39
CA ARG A 217 9.05 -20.98 1.04
C ARG A 217 7.84 -21.76 1.50
N ARG A 218 6.99 -22.26 0.57
CA ARG A 218 5.75 -22.99 0.82
C ARG A 218 4.75 -22.21 1.69
N LYS A 219 4.71 -20.90 1.52
CA LYS A 219 3.85 -19.95 2.23
C LYS A 219 3.56 -18.70 1.36
N PRO A 220 2.61 -17.84 1.76
CA PRO A 220 2.21 -16.69 0.97
C PRO A 220 3.38 -15.82 0.53
N LEU A 221 3.26 -15.22 -0.66
CA LEU A 221 4.21 -14.23 -1.15
C LEU A 221 4.28 -13.04 -0.20
N SER A 222 5.49 -12.55 0.05
CA SER A 222 5.69 -11.31 0.78
C SER A 222 5.58 -10.11 -0.16
N ARG A 223 5.23 -8.94 0.38
CA ARG A 223 5.21 -7.68 -0.39
C ARG A 223 6.55 -7.37 -1.05
N ILE A 224 7.65 -7.71 -0.37
CA ILE A 224 9.02 -7.54 -0.88
C ILE A 224 9.24 -8.46 -2.08
N THR A 225 8.80 -9.72 -2.00
CA THR A 225 8.91 -10.68 -3.10
C THR A 225 8.13 -10.19 -4.32
N VAL A 226 6.88 -9.77 -4.14
CA VAL A 226 6.06 -9.21 -5.25
C VAL A 226 6.72 -7.98 -5.87
N PHE A 227 7.31 -7.10 -5.04
CA PHE A 227 8.03 -5.93 -5.54
C PHE A 227 9.22 -6.32 -6.43
N HIS A 228 10.01 -7.32 -6.01
CA HIS A 228 11.15 -7.80 -6.80
C HIS A 228 10.70 -8.47 -8.11
N ILE A 229 9.68 -9.33 -8.07
CA ILE A 229 9.10 -9.94 -9.28
C ILE A 229 8.66 -8.86 -10.27
N VAL A 230 7.93 -7.84 -9.81
CA VAL A 230 7.48 -6.74 -10.68
C VAL A 230 8.68 -6.00 -11.29
N LYS A 231 9.73 -5.74 -10.51
CA LYS A 231 10.94 -5.05 -11.00
C LYS A 231 11.67 -5.85 -12.08
N GLU A 232 11.81 -7.15 -11.87
CA GLU A 232 12.44 -8.08 -12.81
C GLU A 232 11.64 -8.12 -14.12
N LEU A 233 10.34 -8.40 -14.07
CA LEU A 233 9.48 -8.48 -15.24
C LEU A 233 9.42 -7.17 -16.05
N VAL A 234 9.44 -6.02 -15.39
CA VAL A 234 9.50 -4.70 -16.03
C VAL A 234 10.84 -4.49 -16.74
N GLY A 235 11.93 -4.97 -16.14
CA GLY A 235 13.26 -4.98 -16.77
C GLY A 235 13.30 -5.86 -18.02
N ASP A 236 12.79 -7.08 -17.92
CA ASP A 236 12.72 -8.05 -19.02
C ASP A 236 11.83 -7.54 -20.18
N ALA A 237 10.75 -6.83 -19.86
CA ALA A 237 9.91 -6.16 -20.84
C ALA A 237 10.56 -4.91 -21.50
N GLY A 238 11.76 -4.50 -21.07
CA GLY A 238 12.47 -3.33 -21.58
C GLY A 238 11.80 -1.99 -21.28
N ILE A 239 11.05 -1.89 -20.18
CA ILE A 239 10.33 -0.68 -19.79
C ILE A 239 11.23 0.19 -18.89
N GLN A 240 11.47 1.44 -19.33
CA GLN A 240 12.38 2.38 -18.62
C GLN A 240 11.72 3.15 -17.47
N LYS A 241 10.40 3.00 -17.28
CA LYS A 241 9.66 3.66 -16.18
C LYS A 241 9.97 3.04 -14.83
N ASN A 242 9.85 3.83 -13.76
CA ASN A 242 10.00 3.32 -12.40
C ASN A 242 8.73 2.61 -11.92
N VAL A 243 8.50 1.40 -12.39
CA VAL A 243 7.29 0.62 -12.10
C VAL A 243 7.38 -0.10 -10.77
N SER A 244 6.26 -0.15 -10.06
CA SER A 244 6.04 -0.88 -8.82
C SER A 244 4.62 -1.47 -8.80
N PRO A 245 4.24 -2.34 -7.83
CA PRO A 245 2.86 -2.78 -7.70
C PRO A 245 1.83 -1.63 -7.57
N HIS A 246 2.23 -0.49 -7.01
CA HIS A 246 1.39 0.71 -6.96
C HIS A 246 1.16 1.33 -8.34
N THR A 247 2.11 1.19 -9.26
CA THR A 247 1.98 1.69 -10.64
C THR A 247 0.86 0.94 -11.36
N PHE A 248 0.75 -0.38 -11.21
CA PHE A 248 -0.36 -1.17 -11.78
C PHE A 248 -1.73 -0.70 -11.26
N ARG A 249 -1.84 -0.47 -9.96
CA ARG A 249 -3.07 0.06 -9.37
C ARG A 249 -3.40 1.48 -9.86
N HIS A 250 -2.39 2.33 -10.05
CA HIS A 250 -2.58 3.67 -10.60
C HIS A 250 -3.01 3.60 -12.06
N SER A 251 -2.39 2.74 -12.87
CA SER A 251 -2.77 2.49 -14.26
C SER A 251 -4.20 1.95 -14.38
N PHE A 252 -4.62 1.03 -13.51
CA PHE A 252 -6.01 0.58 -13.42
C PHE A 252 -6.97 1.74 -13.23
N ALA A 253 -6.71 2.61 -12.23
CA ALA A 253 -7.58 3.75 -11.96
C ALA A 253 -7.64 4.75 -13.12
N THR A 254 -6.48 5.04 -13.74
CA THR A 254 -6.37 5.96 -14.88
C THR A 254 -7.10 5.41 -16.09
N HIS A 255 -6.88 4.14 -16.44
CA HIS A 255 -7.52 3.53 -17.61
C HIS A 255 -9.04 3.41 -17.46
N LEU A 256 -9.54 3.13 -16.26
CA LEU A 256 -10.99 3.17 -16.01
C LEU A 256 -11.55 4.58 -16.18
N LEU A 257 -10.85 5.59 -15.65
CA LEU A 257 -11.29 6.99 -15.76
C LEU A 257 -11.25 7.46 -17.22
N GLU A 258 -10.19 7.15 -17.97
CA GLU A 258 -10.08 7.43 -19.40
C GLU A 258 -11.11 6.66 -20.23
N GLY A 259 -11.46 5.46 -19.79
CA GLY A 259 -12.55 4.67 -20.36
C GLY A 259 -13.96 5.26 -20.13
N GLY A 260 -14.09 6.25 -19.23
CA GLY A 260 -15.36 6.93 -18.92
C GLY A 260 -16.06 6.43 -17.65
N ALA A 261 -15.39 5.57 -16.84
CA ALA A 261 -15.96 5.06 -15.62
C ALA A 261 -16.18 6.15 -14.56
N ASN A 262 -17.19 6.00 -13.74
CA ASN A 262 -17.54 6.95 -12.70
C ASN A 262 -16.46 6.99 -11.60
N LEU A 263 -15.90 8.18 -11.33
CA LEU A 263 -14.82 8.37 -10.34
C LEU A 263 -15.19 7.86 -8.94
N ARG A 264 -16.45 8.02 -8.50
CA ARG A 264 -16.91 7.52 -7.18
C ARG A 264 -16.88 6.00 -7.12
N ILE A 265 -17.23 5.33 -8.22
CA ILE A 265 -17.17 3.86 -8.32
C ILE A 265 -15.72 3.40 -8.31
N ILE A 266 -14.81 4.07 -9.05
CA ILE A 266 -13.38 3.79 -9.01
C ILE A 266 -12.83 3.95 -7.58
N GLN A 267 -13.16 5.04 -6.88
CA GLN A 267 -12.75 5.27 -5.49
C GLN A 267 -13.26 4.17 -4.55
N ALA A 268 -14.50 3.74 -4.74
CA ALA A 268 -15.08 2.63 -4.01
C ALA A 268 -14.29 1.34 -4.24
N MET A 269 -14.06 0.92 -5.49
CA MET A 269 -13.26 -0.27 -5.84
C MET A 269 -11.86 -0.22 -5.23
N LEU A 270 -11.25 0.97 -5.21
CA LEU A 270 -9.93 1.16 -4.64
C LEU A 270 -9.90 1.19 -3.10
N GLY A 271 -11.04 1.38 -2.43
CA GLY A 271 -11.12 1.47 -0.97
C GLY A 271 -10.37 2.69 -0.42
N HIS A 272 -10.70 3.89 -0.93
CA HIS A 272 -10.24 5.17 -0.40
C HIS A 272 -11.07 5.54 0.84
N GLU A 273 -10.40 5.81 1.97
CA GLU A 273 -11.03 6.19 3.25
C GLU A 273 -11.53 7.65 3.23
N SER A 274 -12.54 7.98 2.45
CA SER A 274 -13.35 9.17 2.70
C SER A 274 -14.60 8.73 3.47
N ILE A 275 -15.04 9.55 4.44
CA ILE A 275 -16.21 9.27 5.31
C ILE A 275 -17.47 8.96 4.49
N ALA A 276 -17.55 9.46 3.27
CA ALA A 276 -18.61 9.21 2.31
C ALA A 276 -18.60 7.80 1.67
N THR A 277 -17.48 7.02 1.76
CA THR A 277 -17.36 5.75 1.05
C THR A 277 -18.15 4.61 1.69
N THR A 278 -18.39 4.63 2.99
CA THR A 278 -19.13 3.55 3.68
C THR A 278 -20.61 3.58 3.31
N GLU A 279 -21.21 4.77 3.14
CA GLU A 279 -22.61 4.94 2.68
C GLU A 279 -22.75 4.61 1.20
N ILE A 280 -21.75 4.94 0.37
CA ILE A 280 -21.76 4.65 -1.08
C ILE A 280 -21.78 3.15 -1.35
N TYR A 281 -21.04 2.33 -0.56
CA TYR A 281 -21.04 0.87 -0.73
C TYR A 281 -22.39 0.21 -0.43
N ALA A 282 -23.17 0.79 0.48
CA ALA A 282 -24.51 0.27 0.81
C ALA A 282 -25.52 0.48 -0.34
N HIS A 283 -25.25 1.42 -1.27
CA HIS A 283 -26.12 1.81 -2.35
C HIS A 283 -25.60 1.49 -3.76
N ILE A 284 -24.34 1.06 -3.91
CA ILE A 284 -23.83 0.61 -5.22
C ILE A 284 -24.14 -0.87 -5.37
N ASP A 285 -25.10 -1.17 -6.26
CA ASP A 285 -25.43 -2.53 -6.64
C ASP A 285 -24.21 -3.24 -7.29
N ARG A 286 -24.05 -4.55 -6.99
CA ARG A 286 -23.03 -5.42 -7.60
C ARG A 286 -23.08 -5.36 -9.12
N THR A 287 -24.27 -5.33 -9.69
CA THR A 287 -24.50 -5.20 -11.12
C THR A 287 -23.80 -3.98 -11.70
N ARG A 288 -23.94 -2.83 -11.04
CA ARG A 288 -23.35 -1.57 -11.47
C ARG A 288 -21.81 -1.58 -11.35
N LEU A 289 -21.25 -2.18 -10.29
CA LEU A 289 -19.79 -2.36 -10.17
C LEU A 289 -19.23 -3.20 -11.31
N ARG A 290 -19.94 -4.27 -11.65
CA ARG A 290 -19.58 -5.16 -12.75
C ARG A 290 -19.67 -4.45 -14.09
N GLU A 291 -20.77 -3.79 -14.38
CA GLU A 291 -20.98 -3.03 -15.62
C GLU A 291 -19.87 -2.01 -15.85
N GLU A 292 -19.49 -1.23 -14.83
CA GLU A 292 -18.42 -0.23 -14.94
C GLU A 292 -17.07 -0.85 -15.34
N ILE A 293 -16.71 -2.02 -14.78
CA ILE A 293 -15.49 -2.73 -15.19
C ILE A 293 -15.66 -3.30 -16.59
N PHE A 294 -16.81 -3.92 -16.91
CA PHE A 294 -17.03 -4.56 -18.21
C PHE A 294 -17.06 -3.55 -19.35
N GLU A 295 -17.61 -2.37 -19.13
CA GLU A 295 -17.73 -1.33 -20.17
C GLU A 295 -16.45 -0.51 -20.33
N HIS A 296 -15.75 -0.23 -19.23
CA HIS A 296 -14.69 0.77 -19.19
C HIS A 296 -13.28 0.20 -18.98
N HIS A 297 -13.14 -1.03 -18.43
CA HIS A 297 -11.82 -1.62 -18.26
C HIS A 297 -11.30 -2.22 -19.56
N PRO A 298 -10.07 -1.89 -20.00
CA PRO A 298 -9.52 -2.34 -21.27
C PRO A 298 -9.46 -3.86 -21.47
N ARG A 299 -9.23 -4.62 -20.38
CA ARG A 299 -9.17 -6.10 -20.40
C ARG A 299 -10.47 -6.78 -20.82
N ASN A 300 -11.60 -6.07 -20.79
CA ASN A 300 -12.91 -6.60 -21.13
C ASN A 300 -13.33 -6.24 -22.55
N LYS A 301 -12.74 -5.18 -23.16
CA LYS A 301 -13.06 -4.76 -24.53
C LYS A 301 -12.62 -5.79 -25.60
N HIS A 302 -11.56 -6.57 -25.34
CA HIS A 302 -11.05 -7.58 -26.27
C HIS A 302 -11.87 -8.88 -26.33
N CYS A 303 -12.74 -9.17 -25.32
CA CYS A 303 -13.61 -10.35 -25.38
C CYS A 303 -14.82 -10.19 -26.31
N LYS A 304 -15.15 -8.97 -26.76
CA LYS A 304 -16.29 -8.74 -27.66
C LYS A 304 -15.99 -9.01 -29.15
N ASN A 305 -14.71 -9.12 -29.55
CA ASN A 305 -14.32 -9.30 -30.95
C ASN A 305 -14.11 -10.77 -31.38
N ASN A 306 -14.38 -11.75 -30.52
CA ASN A 306 -14.26 -13.18 -30.82
C ASN A 306 -15.61 -13.95 -30.64
N LYS A 307 -16.72 -13.32 -31.04
CA LYS A 307 -18.01 -14.01 -31.25
C LYS A 307 -18.44 -13.91 -32.69
#